data_7f023c3e571d43b97a71f4977c046cfe
#
_entry.id   7f023c3e571d43b97a71f4977c046cfe
#
_cell.length_a   1.000
_cell.length_b   1.000
_cell.length_c   1.000
_cell.angle_alpha   90.00
_cell.angle_beta   90.00
_cell.angle_gamma   90.00
#
_symmetry.space_group_name_H-M   'P 1'
#
loop_
_entity.id
_entity.type
_entity.pdbx_description
1 polymer ?
#
loop_
_entity_poly.entity_id
_entity_poly.type
_entity_poly.pdbx_seq_one_letter_code
_entity_poly.pdbx_strand_id
1 'polypeptide(L)'
;MRFLSSISSGSLRPRLVCEIRSGSVTAARADDATRKLAQVAFAELQDGTLAPSLREGNVLDRPALVAALRKALESVSMRTRDVTLIVPDATARVLLLDFDTLPSKAADAMAVVRFRLTKLLSFEPETAAVSYQVISQGRGALQVLAVAMPRAILAEYESAVRDAGFEPGSVLPSTLAAVGALQATEPVLLVNAGTDSITTAITRRGEVLLHRTLDLARVVRVEIPVNAESEGEAPAPLVPYTTLEKSDFVAVEMQQAITVAAAYFEDSLGFGPREIFIAGERDAEAAQFAKEIDLEPKPVLASEDVLATATSQVPRAYLAGVRGATSF
;
A
#
# COMPACT_ATOMS: atom_id res chain seq x y z
N MET A 1 17.56 -10.78 -3.07
CA MET A 1 16.25 -10.22 -2.79
C MET A 1 16.10 -8.92 -3.57
N ARG A 2 15.16 -8.84 -4.50
CA ARG A 2 15.02 -7.72 -5.42
C ARG A 2 13.70 -7.01 -5.15
N PHE A 3 13.69 -6.06 -4.23
CA PHE A 3 12.68 -5.00 -4.21
C PHE A 3 12.94 -4.10 -5.42
N LEU A 4 12.00 -3.77 -6.23
CA LEU A 4 12.07 -2.79 -7.32
C LEU A 4 13.33 -2.83 -8.24
N SER A 5 14.23 -3.81 -8.14
CA SER A 5 15.40 -3.84 -9.00
C SER A 5 15.00 -4.20 -10.42
N SER A 6 14.98 -3.23 -11.27
CA SER A 6 14.77 -3.23 -12.71
C SER A 6 13.32 -3.23 -13.21
N ILE A 7 12.70 -2.05 -13.23
CA ILE A 7 11.68 -1.74 -14.24
C ILE A 7 12.34 -1.61 -15.64
N SER A 8 13.66 -1.60 -15.73
CA SER A 8 14.39 -1.33 -16.98
C SER A 8 15.12 -2.51 -17.63
N SER A 9 15.05 -3.72 -17.07
CA SER A 9 15.64 -4.89 -17.73
C SER A 9 14.90 -6.15 -17.38
N GLY A 10 14.07 -6.63 -18.28
CA GLY A 10 13.59 -7.98 -18.53
C GLY A 10 13.58 -9.07 -17.45
N SER A 11 13.52 -8.75 -16.18
CA SER A 11 13.27 -9.70 -15.11
C SER A 11 11.77 -9.98 -15.13
N LEU A 12 11.39 -11.10 -15.68
CA LEU A 12 10.02 -11.62 -15.66
C LEU A 12 9.62 -11.79 -14.18
N ARG A 13 8.82 -10.86 -13.66
CA ARG A 13 8.18 -11.08 -12.36
C ARG A 13 7.26 -12.29 -12.45
N PRO A 14 7.13 -13.07 -11.37
CA PRO A 14 6.15 -14.13 -11.33
C PRO A 14 4.75 -13.60 -11.68
N ARG A 15 4.04 -14.31 -12.53
CA ARG A 15 2.68 -13.95 -12.97
C ARG A 15 1.61 -14.39 -12.00
N LEU A 16 1.98 -15.23 -11.06
CA LEU A 16 1.20 -15.53 -9.88
C LEU A 16 1.46 -14.41 -8.88
N VAL A 17 0.41 -13.76 -8.44
CA VAL A 17 0.45 -12.62 -7.52
C VAL A 17 -0.45 -12.91 -6.34
N CYS A 18 -0.01 -12.51 -5.16
CA CYS A 18 -0.79 -12.61 -3.93
C CYS A 18 -0.72 -11.31 -3.15
N GLU A 19 -1.87 -10.76 -2.79
CA GLU A 19 -1.99 -9.59 -1.94
C GLU A 19 -2.55 -9.99 -0.59
N ILE A 20 -1.82 -9.64 0.47
CA ILE A 20 -2.22 -9.82 1.86
C ILE A 20 -2.74 -8.48 2.37
N ARG A 21 -3.96 -8.48 2.93
CA ARG A 21 -4.60 -7.38 3.62
C ARG A 21 -5.02 -7.83 5.01
N SER A 22 -5.38 -6.95 5.91
CA SER A 22 -5.74 -7.33 7.28
C SER A 22 -6.95 -8.25 7.34
N GLY A 23 -7.94 -8.05 6.48
CA GLY A 23 -9.16 -8.86 6.43
C GLY A 23 -9.16 -9.94 5.34
N SER A 24 -8.11 -10.06 4.51
CA SER A 24 -8.19 -10.97 3.37
C SER A 24 -6.86 -11.29 2.70
N VAL A 25 -6.86 -12.38 1.94
CA VAL A 25 -5.83 -12.74 0.98
C VAL A 25 -6.47 -12.83 -0.41
N THR A 26 -5.94 -12.06 -1.35
CA THR A 26 -6.34 -12.12 -2.76
C THR A 26 -5.19 -12.68 -3.58
N ALA A 27 -5.43 -13.76 -4.32
CA ALA A 27 -4.47 -14.32 -5.25
C ALA A 27 -4.99 -14.19 -6.69
N ALA A 28 -4.09 -13.93 -7.62
CA ALA A 28 -4.45 -13.83 -9.03
C ALA A 28 -3.34 -14.35 -9.93
N ARG A 29 -3.73 -14.79 -11.12
CA ARG A 29 -2.81 -15.14 -12.20
C ARG A 29 -3.21 -14.38 -13.46
N ALA A 30 -2.23 -13.71 -14.06
CA ALA A 30 -2.43 -13.05 -15.33
C ALA A 30 -2.33 -14.04 -16.50
N ASP A 31 -3.09 -13.77 -17.55
CA ASP A 31 -2.96 -14.41 -18.84
C ASP A 31 -1.65 -14.01 -19.53
N ASP A 32 -1.02 -14.96 -20.19
CA ASP A 32 0.30 -14.79 -20.78
C ASP A 32 0.33 -13.81 -21.97
N ALA A 33 -0.73 -13.78 -22.74
CA ALA A 33 -0.79 -12.97 -23.94
C ALA A 33 -1.34 -11.57 -23.68
N THR A 34 -2.40 -11.48 -22.88
CA THR A 34 -3.16 -10.24 -22.69
C THR A 34 -2.75 -9.46 -21.43
N ARG A 35 -2.03 -10.11 -20.50
CA ARG A 35 -1.70 -9.55 -19.17
C ARG A 35 -2.93 -9.23 -18.29
N LYS A 36 -4.14 -9.61 -18.74
CA LYS A 36 -5.37 -9.47 -17.96
C LYS A 36 -5.44 -10.52 -16.86
N LEU A 37 -6.21 -10.27 -15.82
CA LEU A 37 -6.43 -11.26 -14.77
C LEU A 37 -7.27 -12.43 -15.32
N ALA A 38 -6.65 -13.59 -15.43
CA ALA A 38 -7.28 -14.80 -15.97
C ALA A 38 -7.95 -15.65 -14.89
N GLN A 39 -7.38 -15.65 -13.71
CA GLN A 39 -7.91 -16.35 -12.53
C GLN A 39 -7.72 -15.47 -11.31
N VAL A 40 -8.70 -15.45 -10.43
CA VAL A 40 -8.69 -14.73 -9.17
C VAL A 40 -9.28 -15.63 -8.09
N ALA A 41 -8.68 -15.63 -6.93
CA ALA A 41 -9.18 -16.30 -5.73
C ALA A 41 -9.10 -15.37 -4.53
N PHE A 42 -10.00 -15.57 -3.60
CA PHE A 42 -10.14 -14.76 -2.39
C PHE A 42 -10.31 -15.68 -1.17
N ALA A 43 -9.69 -15.31 -0.08
CA ALA A 43 -9.86 -15.95 1.22
C ALA A 43 -9.98 -14.86 2.29
N GLU A 44 -11.04 -14.89 3.06
CA GLU A 44 -11.22 -14.01 4.21
C GLU A 44 -10.26 -14.39 5.32
N LEU A 45 -9.79 -13.39 6.07
CA LEU A 45 -9.08 -13.53 7.33
C LEU A 45 -9.96 -13.02 8.46
N GLN A 46 -9.90 -13.70 9.59
CA GLN A 46 -10.60 -13.25 10.79
C GLN A 46 -9.92 -12.00 11.35
N ASP A 47 -10.70 -11.14 11.98
CA ASP A 47 -10.18 -10.00 12.70
C ASP A 47 -9.12 -10.43 13.72
N GLY A 48 -8.04 -9.66 13.80
CA GLY A 48 -6.91 -9.99 14.67
C GLY A 48 -5.95 -11.04 14.12
N THR A 49 -6.11 -11.54 12.90
CA THR A 49 -5.10 -12.40 12.24
C THR A 49 -3.82 -11.63 11.95
N LEU A 50 -3.96 -10.36 11.56
CA LEU A 50 -2.86 -9.46 11.22
C LEU A 50 -2.98 -8.13 11.94
N ALA A 51 -1.83 -7.52 12.25
CA ALA A 51 -1.70 -6.16 12.76
C ALA A 51 -0.57 -5.43 12.00
N PRO A 52 -0.79 -5.03 10.73
CA PRO A 52 0.24 -4.44 9.90
C PRO A 52 0.81 -3.15 10.49
N SER A 53 2.10 -3.10 10.65
CA SER A 53 2.81 -1.94 11.20
C SER A 53 4.31 -2.00 10.87
N LEU A 54 5.07 -0.98 11.26
CA LEU A 54 6.54 -0.99 11.19
C LEU A 54 7.21 -1.69 12.38
N ARG A 55 6.45 -2.34 13.24
CA ARG A 55 6.95 -3.11 14.38
C ARG A 55 6.82 -4.60 14.07
N GLU A 56 7.70 -5.40 14.65
CA GLU A 56 7.61 -6.87 14.57
C GLU A 56 6.32 -7.40 15.20
N GLY A 57 5.90 -8.60 14.81
CA GLY A 57 4.67 -9.21 15.27
C GLY A 57 3.45 -8.78 14.48
N ASN A 58 3.59 -8.62 13.16
CA ASN A 58 2.47 -8.31 12.27
C ASN A 58 1.53 -9.50 12.07
N VAL A 59 2.06 -10.73 12.12
CA VAL A 59 1.29 -11.96 11.94
C VAL A 59 0.91 -12.51 13.30
N LEU A 60 -0.30 -12.24 13.78
CA LEU A 60 -0.80 -12.64 15.09
C LEU A 60 -1.33 -14.08 15.10
N ASP A 61 -2.02 -14.51 14.03
CA ASP A 61 -2.46 -15.89 13.80
C ASP A 61 -1.83 -16.45 12.54
N ARG A 62 -0.62 -17.01 12.69
CA ARG A 62 0.13 -17.59 11.58
C ARG A 62 -0.57 -18.78 10.92
N PRO A 63 -1.13 -19.76 11.66
CA PRO A 63 -1.89 -20.86 11.07
C PRO A 63 -3.04 -20.41 10.19
N ALA A 64 -3.84 -19.42 10.62
CA ALA A 64 -4.95 -18.86 9.86
C ALA A 64 -4.45 -18.18 8.56
N LEU A 65 -3.39 -17.36 8.64
CA LEU A 65 -2.79 -16.72 7.47
C LEU A 65 -2.27 -17.76 6.47
N VAL A 66 -1.52 -18.76 6.92
CA VAL A 66 -0.96 -19.83 6.07
C VAL A 66 -2.08 -20.62 5.39
N ALA A 67 -3.16 -20.93 6.09
CA ALA A 67 -4.30 -21.63 5.50
C ALA A 67 -4.99 -20.79 4.42
N ALA A 68 -5.20 -19.50 4.65
CA ALA A 68 -5.78 -18.56 3.68
C ALA A 68 -4.89 -18.39 2.44
N LEU A 69 -3.57 -18.22 2.64
CA LEU A 69 -2.57 -18.15 1.55
C LEU A 69 -2.60 -19.40 0.70
N ARG A 70 -2.55 -20.58 1.33
CA ARG A 70 -2.60 -21.87 0.63
C ARG A 70 -3.89 -22.00 -0.19
N LYS A 71 -5.04 -21.74 0.43
CA LYS A 71 -6.35 -21.80 -0.25
C LYS A 71 -6.42 -20.90 -1.46
N ALA A 72 -6.02 -19.64 -1.33
CA ALA A 72 -6.08 -18.67 -2.41
C ALA A 72 -5.09 -19.00 -3.53
N LEU A 73 -3.82 -19.27 -3.19
CA LEU A 73 -2.77 -19.52 -4.17
C LEU A 73 -2.95 -20.84 -4.91
N GLU A 74 -3.33 -21.93 -4.25
CA GLU A 74 -3.59 -23.22 -4.91
C GLU A 74 -4.72 -23.13 -5.94
N SER A 75 -5.73 -22.28 -5.69
CA SER A 75 -6.86 -22.08 -6.60
C SER A 75 -6.45 -21.47 -7.95
N VAL A 76 -5.33 -20.75 -8.04
CA VAL A 76 -4.92 -20.01 -9.24
C VAL A 76 -3.52 -20.35 -9.76
N SER A 77 -2.72 -21.11 -9.00
CA SER A 77 -1.25 -21.28 -9.25
C SER A 77 -0.90 -22.18 -10.43
N MET A 78 -1.77 -23.10 -10.82
CA MET A 78 -1.43 -24.17 -11.74
C MET A 78 -0.16 -24.93 -11.30
N ARG A 79 0.96 -24.77 -12.05
CA ARG A 79 2.23 -25.45 -11.78
C ARG A 79 3.31 -24.52 -11.19
N THR A 80 3.11 -23.20 -11.21
CA THR A 80 4.10 -22.26 -10.69
C THR A 80 4.01 -22.17 -9.16
N ARG A 81 5.13 -22.01 -8.52
CA ARG A 81 5.24 -21.78 -7.08
C ARG A 81 5.84 -20.40 -6.77
N ASP A 82 6.46 -19.76 -7.75
CA ASP A 82 7.01 -18.43 -7.60
C ASP A 82 5.86 -17.40 -7.61
N VAL A 83 5.82 -16.54 -6.58
CA VAL A 83 4.76 -15.56 -6.39
C VAL A 83 5.32 -14.16 -6.19
N THR A 84 4.69 -13.17 -6.80
CA THR A 84 4.86 -11.76 -6.43
C THR A 84 3.96 -11.49 -5.24
N LEU A 85 4.55 -11.15 -4.10
CA LEU A 85 3.84 -10.87 -2.86
C LEU A 85 3.56 -9.37 -2.73
N ILE A 86 2.33 -9.03 -2.41
CA ILE A 86 1.92 -7.66 -2.09
C ILE A 86 1.57 -7.62 -0.61
N VAL A 87 2.15 -6.65 0.10
CA VAL A 87 2.00 -6.49 1.55
C VAL A 87 1.31 -5.18 1.88
N PRO A 88 0.66 -5.06 3.05
CA PRO A 88 0.02 -3.82 3.49
C PRO A 88 0.99 -2.64 3.51
N ASP A 89 0.53 -1.46 3.10
CA ASP A 89 1.36 -0.24 3.04
C ASP A 89 1.92 0.17 4.42
N ALA A 90 1.21 -0.13 5.50
CA ALA A 90 1.65 0.14 6.87
C ALA A 90 2.97 -0.56 7.24
N THR A 91 3.37 -1.62 6.52
CA THR A 91 4.57 -2.42 6.79
C THR A 91 5.86 -1.87 6.18
N ALA A 92 5.75 -0.85 5.34
CA ALA A 92 6.87 -0.26 4.63
C ALA A 92 6.81 1.28 4.65
N ARG A 93 7.92 1.92 4.31
CA ARG A 93 7.98 3.35 4.00
C ARG A 93 8.38 3.54 2.54
N VAL A 94 7.58 4.32 1.84
CA VAL A 94 7.83 4.75 0.47
C VAL A 94 8.10 6.24 0.51
N LEU A 95 9.27 6.63 0.00
CA LEU A 95 9.78 7.99 0.12
C LEU A 95 10.27 8.48 -1.25
N LEU A 96 9.95 9.73 -1.57
CA LEU A 96 10.54 10.47 -2.68
C LEU A 96 11.71 11.29 -2.14
N LEU A 97 12.89 11.07 -2.72
CA LEU A 97 14.14 11.67 -2.28
C LEU A 97 14.77 12.44 -3.43
N ASP A 98 15.19 13.66 -3.16
CA ASP A 98 15.91 14.48 -4.12
C ASP A 98 17.41 14.41 -3.85
N PHE A 99 18.19 14.24 -4.93
CA PHE A 99 19.64 14.22 -4.92
C PHE A 99 20.16 15.12 -6.05
N ASP A 100 21.29 15.79 -5.84
CA ASP A 100 21.99 16.48 -6.91
C ASP A 100 22.61 15.45 -7.88
N THR A 101 23.20 14.41 -7.33
CA THR A 101 23.83 13.30 -8.09
C THR A 101 23.80 12.02 -7.29
N LEU A 102 23.85 10.88 -7.98
CA LEU A 102 24.11 9.56 -7.38
C LEU A 102 25.35 8.94 -8.01
N PRO A 103 26.14 8.18 -7.24
CA PRO A 103 27.25 7.39 -7.77
C PRO A 103 26.76 6.43 -8.87
N SER A 104 27.58 6.24 -9.90
CA SER A 104 27.26 5.31 -11.00
C SER A 104 27.28 3.84 -10.56
N LYS A 105 28.09 3.51 -9.54
CA LYS A 105 28.17 2.18 -8.98
C LYS A 105 26.99 1.93 -8.04
N ALA A 106 26.20 0.89 -8.31
CA ALA A 106 24.95 0.60 -7.59
C ALA A 106 25.12 0.44 -6.07
N ALA A 107 26.23 -0.16 -5.62
CA ALA A 107 26.52 -0.32 -4.20
C ALA A 107 26.75 1.03 -3.49
N ASP A 108 27.47 1.93 -4.12
CA ASP A 108 27.77 3.25 -3.58
C ASP A 108 26.51 4.14 -3.60
N ALA A 109 25.72 4.06 -4.67
CA ALA A 109 24.43 4.73 -4.76
C ALA A 109 23.46 4.24 -3.67
N MET A 110 23.40 2.92 -3.42
CA MET A 110 22.62 2.36 -2.33
C MET A 110 23.06 2.89 -0.95
N ALA A 111 24.37 3.02 -0.72
CA ALA A 111 24.90 3.58 0.52
C ALA A 111 24.44 5.04 0.72
N VAL A 112 24.47 5.86 -0.34
CA VAL A 112 24.00 7.26 -0.31
C VAL A 112 22.49 7.32 -0.02
N VAL A 113 21.70 6.47 -0.66
CA VAL A 113 20.25 6.37 -0.40
C VAL A 113 19.99 5.97 1.06
N ARG A 114 20.68 4.94 1.58
CA ARG A 114 20.55 4.52 2.98
C ARG A 114 20.90 5.64 3.96
N PHE A 115 21.99 6.35 3.70
CA PHE A 115 22.40 7.49 4.53
C PHE A 115 21.31 8.58 4.58
N ARG A 116 20.67 8.88 3.45
CA ARG A 116 19.55 9.83 3.41
C ARG A 116 18.36 9.33 4.22
N LEU A 117 18.06 8.04 4.14
CA LEU A 117 16.97 7.39 4.86
C LEU A 117 17.13 7.41 6.38
N THR A 118 18.35 7.42 6.93
CA THR A 118 18.61 7.45 8.38
C THR A 118 17.90 8.59 9.10
N LYS A 119 17.70 9.73 8.43
CA LYS A 119 17.03 10.90 9.01
C LYS A 119 15.50 10.89 8.84
N LEU A 120 14.98 9.97 8.04
CA LEU A 120 13.57 9.96 7.61
C LEU A 120 12.80 8.75 8.12
N LEU A 121 13.51 7.68 8.46
CA LEU A 121 12.91 6.45 8.98
C LEU A 121 12.85 6.46 10.51
N SER A 122 11.84 5.79 11.06
CA SER A 122 11.70 5.52 12.49
C SER A 122 12.42 4.23 12.94
N PHE A 123 13.18 3.61 12.04
CA PHE A 123 13.96 2.39 12.25
C PHE A 123 15.28 2.49 11.49
N GLU A 124 16.27 1.66 11.89
CA GLU A 124 17.62 1.69 11.31
C GLU A 124 17.62 1.16 9.86
N PRO A 125 18.10 1.95 8.86
CA PRO A 125 18.15 1.51 7.46
C PRO A 125 19.00 0.27 7.24
N GLU A 126 19.99 -0.01 8.09
CA GLU A 126 20.88 -1.18 8.03
C GLU A 126 20.10 -2.48 8.31
N THR A 127 19.10 -2.43 9.20
CA THR A 127 18.22 -3.56 9.52
C THR A 127 17.08 -3.72 8.52
N ALA A 128 16.94 -2.78 7.58
CA ALA A 128 15.90 -2.79 6.58
C ALA A 128 16.31 -3.45 5.26
N ALA A 129 15.33 -4.02 4.57
CA ALA A 129 15.38 -4.23 3.14
C ALA A 129 15.08 -2.90 2.46
N VAL A 130 16.05 -2.36 1.73
CA VAL A 130 15.92 -1.10 0.99
C VAL A 130 16.06 -1.35 -0.49
N SER A 131 15.19 -0.73 -1.26
CA SER A 131 15.23 -0.70 -2.71
C SER A 131 14.97 0.72 -3.18
N TYR A 132 15.54 1.10 -4.33
CA TYR A 132 15.27 2.41 -4.90
C TYR A 132 15.21 2.36 -6.42
N GLN A 133 14.55 3.35 -7.00
CA GLN A 133 14.46 3.59 -8.43
C GLN A 133 14.63 5.09 -8.70
N VAL A 134 15.44 5.43 -9.70
CA VAL A 134 15.48 6.79 -10.24
C VAL A 134 14.24 6.99 -11.10
N ILE A 135 13.39 7.96 -10.74
CA ILE A 135 12.11 8.22 -11.43
C ILE A 135 12.17 9.42 -12.35
N SER A 136 12.99 10.42 -12.04
CA SER A 136 13.21 11.54 -12.94
C SER A 136 14.64 12.07 -12.87
N GLN A 137 15.12 12.59 -14.00
CA GLN A 137 16.37 13.33 -14.11
C GLN A 137 16.06 14.69 -14.75
N GLY A 138 15.83 15.68 -13.87
CA GLY A 138 15.60 17.07 -14.29
C GLY A 138 16.87 17.89 -14.35
N ARG A 139 16.78 19.16 -14.82
CA ARG A 139 17.91 20.10 -14.77
C ARG A 139 18.22 20.45 -13.31
N GLY A 140 19.21 19.76 -12.71
CA GLY A 140 19.74 20.06 -11.39
C GLY A 140 19.19 19.23 -10.21
N ALA A 141 18.29 18.28 -10.43
CA ALA A 141 17.83 17.36 -9.39
C ALA A 141 17.52 15.98 -9.96
N LEU A 142 17.91 14.96 -9.22
CA LEU A 142 17.61 13.55 -9.50
C LEU A 142 16.62 13.08 -8.44
N GLN A 143 15.42 12.69 -8.87
CA GLN A 143 14.40 12.20 -7.96
C GLN A 143 14.41 10.67 -7.89
N VAL A 144 14.37 10.16 -6.69
CA VAL A 144 14.46 8.73 -6.37
C VAL A 144 13.25 8.30 -5.57
N LEU A 145 12.57 7.26 -6.01
CA LEU A 145 11.60 6.53 -5.21
C LEU A 145 12.34 5.47 -4.40
N ALA A 146 12.33 5.59 -3.09
CA ALA A 146 12.92 4.62 -2.17
C ALA A 146 11.84 3.88 -1.39
N VAL A 147 12.01 2.57 -1.23
CA VAL A 147 11.16 1.71 -0.40
C VAL A 147 12.03 1.07 0.67
N ALA A 148 11.60 1.20 1.92
CA ALA A 148 12.28 0.60 3.07
C ALA A 148 11.29 -0.19 3.92
N MET A 149 11.62 -1.44 4.26
CA MET A 149 10.84 -2.33 5.11
C MET A 149 11.77 -3.02 6.11
N PRO A 150 11.46 -3.04 7.42
CA PRO A 150 12.25 -3.81 8.38
C PRO A 150 12.36 -5.27 7.95
N ARG A 151 13.58 -5.85 7.99
CA ARG A 151 13.80 -7.23 7.51
C ARG A 151 13.04 -8.27 8.31
N ALA A 152 12.84 -8.04 9.59
CA ALA A 152 12.07 -8.94 10.44
C ALA A 152 10.62 -9.04 9.97
N ILE A 153 9.98 -7.89 9.69
CA ILE A 153 8.60 -7.84 9.18
C ILE A 153 8.53 -8.52 7.81
N LEU A 154 9.45 -8.20 6.92
CA LEU A 154 9.51 -8.84 5.61
C LEU A 154 9.59 -10.37 5.73
N ALA A 155 10.44 -10.87 6.65
CA ALA A 155 10.59 -12.29 6.91
C ALA A 155 9.32 -12.95 7.47
N GLU A 156 8.51 -12.24 8.27
CA GLU A 156 7.21 -12.74 8.75
C GLU A 156 6.29 -13.07 7.56
N TYR A 157 6.12 -12.15 6.63
CA TYR A 157 5.26 -12.35 5.45
C TYR A 157 5.82 -13.39 4.48
N GLU A 158 7.11 -13.30 4.16
CA GLU A 158 7.76 -14.28 3.26
C GLU A 158 7.70 -15.69 3.80
N SER A 159 7.97 -15.86 5.10
CA SER A 159 7.93 -17.19 5.71
C SER A 159 6.52 -17.77 5.75
N ALA A 160 5.48 -16.95 5.93
CA ALA A 160 4.10 -17.41 5.84
C ALA A 160 3.75 -17.92 4.42
N VAL A 161 4.24 -17.25 3.38
CA VAL A 161 4.09 -17.70 1.98
C VAL A 161 4.83 -19.01 1.74
N ARG A 162 6.05 -19.19 2.29
CA ARG A 162 6.80 -20.46 2.19
C ARG A 162 6.09 -21.59 2.91
N ASP A 163 5.54 -21.35 4.10
CA ASP A 163 4.75 -22.36 4.83
C ASP A 163 3.46 -22.75 4.09
N ALA A 164 2.93 -21.85 3.25
CA ALA A 164 1.82 -22.15 2.35
C ALA A 164 2.25 -23.01 1.13
N GLY A 165 3.56 -23.22 0.92
CA GLY A 165 4.11 -24.03 -0.17
C GLY A 165 4.47 -23.25 -1.42
N PHE A 166 4.69 -21.93 -1.29
CA PHE A 166 5.04 -21.02 -2.38
C PHE A 166 6.33 -20.26 -2.08
N GLU A 167 7.00 -19.76 -3.14
CA GLU A 167 8.25 -19.00 -3.00
C GLU A 167 8.05 -17.53 -3.37
N PRO A 168 8.23 -16.60 -2.41
CA PRO A 168 8.12 -15.17 -2.69
C PRO A 168 9.33 -14.70 -3.51
N GLY A 169 9.11 -14.30 -4.76
CA GLY A 169 10.15 -13.80 -5.67
C GLY A 169 10.35 -12.29 -5.58
N SER A 170 9.28 -11.54 -5.46
CA SER A 170 9.29 -10.08 -5.30
C SER A 170 8.27 -9.68 -4.26
N VAL A 171 8.54 -8.60 -3.51
CA VAL A 171 7.60 -8.05 -2.52
C VAL A 171 7.35 -6.58 -2.82
N LEU A 172 6.08 -6.17 -2.84
CA LEU A 172 5.64 -4.81 -3.16
C LEU A 172 4.67 -4.29 -2.10
N PRO A 173 4.73 -3.02 -1.70
CA PRO A 173 3.64 -2.35 -0.99
C PRO A 173 2.38 -2.27 -1.86
N SER A 174 1.20 -2.38 -1.24
CA SER A 174 -0.10 -2.46 -1.91
C SER A 174 -0.36 -1.29 -2.87
N THR A 175 -0.15 -0.05 -2.43
CA THR A 175 -0.38 1.14 -3.28
C THR A 175 0.60 1.21 -4.45
N LEU A 176 1.89 0.88 -4.25
CA LEU A 176 2.84 0.83 -5.37
C LEU A 176 2.48 -0.25 -6.38
N ALA A 177 1.95 -1.38 -5.92
CA ALA A 177 1.42 -2.39 -6.81
C ALA A 177 0.23 -1.84 -7.59
N ALA A 178 -0.74 -1.18 -6.92
CA ALA A 178 -1.94 -0.61 -7.55
C ALA A 178 -1.61 0.49 -8.59
N VAL A 179 -0.58 1.32 -8.35
CA VAL A 179 -0.08 2.30 -9.33
C VAL A 179 0.25 1.64 -10.67
N GLY A 180 0.77 0.42 -10.65
CA GLY A 180 1.07 -0.34 -11.89
C GLY A 180 -0.15 -0.68 -12.74
N ALA A 181 -1.36 -0.59 -12.21
CA ALA A 181 -2.59 -0.77 -12.98
C ALA A 181 -3.05 0.53 -13.68
N LEU A 182 -2.57 1.68 -13.23
CA LEU A 182 -2.95 2.98 -13.79
C LEU A 182 -2.17 3.26 -15.08
N GLN A 183 -2.88 3.33 -16.20
CA GLN A 183 -2.31 3.66 -17.52
C GLN A 183 -2.51 5.15 -17.87
N ALA A 184 -2.50 6.02 -16.87
CA ALA A 184 -2.75 7.44 -17.05
C ALA A 184 -1.52 8.15 -17.63
N THR A 185 -1.73 8.91 -18.71
CA THR A 185 -0.71 9.82 -19.29
C THR A 185 -0.65 11.15 -18.57
N GLU A 186 -1.77 11.61 -18.08
CA GLU A 186 -1.90 12.80 -17.25
C GLU A 186 -1.76 12.47 -15.76
N PRO A 187 -1.44 13.46 -14.92
CA PRO A 187 -1.40 13.26 -13.49
C PRO A 187 -2.75 12.81 -12.94
N VAL A 188 -2.74 11.77 -12.13
CA VAL A 188 -3.94 11.25 -11.45
C VAL A 188 -3.67 11.05 -9.96
N LEU A 189 -4.72 11.22 -9.16
CA LEU A 189 -4.73 10.93 -7.73
C LEU A 189 -5.28 9.52 -7.50
N LEU A 190 -4.53 8.71 -6.77
CA LEU A 190 -4.92 7.37 -6.29
C LEU A 190 -5.09 7.41 -4.78
N VAL A 191 -6.17 6.80 -4.30
CA VAL A 191 -6.38 6.51 -2.88
C VAL A 191 -6.53 5.00 -2.71
N ASN A 192 -5.69 4.41 -1.87
CA ASN A 192 -5.83 3.03 -1.41
C ASN A 192 -6.32 3.07 0.04
N ALA A 193 -7.63 2.86 0.20
CA ALA A 193 -8.32 2.95 1.48
C ALA A 193 -8.42 1.56 2.12
N GLY A 194 -7.45 1.23 2.97
CA GLY A 194 -7.43 0.00 3.75
C GLY A 194 -8.04 0.15 5.14
N THR A 195 -8.11 -0.94 5.89
CA THR A 195 -8.56 -0.95 7.30
C THR A 195 -7.47 -0.50 8.27
N ASP A 196 -6.20 -0.66 7.91
CA ASP A 196 -5.04 -0.33 8.76
C ASP A 196 -4.33 0.94 8.35
N SER A 197 -4.48 1.33 7.09
CA SER A 197 -3.83 2.50 6.54
C SER A 197 -4.59 3.10 5.37
N ILE A 198 -4.45 4.40 5.19
CA ILE A 198 -4.90 5.11 4.02
C ILE A 198 -3.66 5.62 3.31
N THR A 199 -3.50 5.25 2.05
CA THR A 199 -2.39 5.71 1.24
C THR A 199 -2.89 6.53 0.06
N THR A 200 -2.35 7.74 -0.08
CA THR A 200 -2.58 8.60 -1.24
C THR A 200 -1.33 8.64 -2.11
N ALA A 201 -1.51 8.55 -3.41
CA ALA A 201 -0.42 8.67 -4.38
C ALA A 201 -0.84 9.53 -5.56
N ILE A 202 0.08 10.37 -6.04
CA ILE A 202 -0.07 11.08 -7.32
C ILE A 202 0.90 10.42 -8.28
N THR A 203 0.39 10.04 -9.44
CA THR A 203 1.21 9.40 -10.47
C THR A 203 0.93 10.00 -11.84
N ARG A 204 1.96 10.02 -12.69
CA ARG A 204 1.88 10.43 -14.09
C ARG A 204 2.78 9.54 -14.93
N ARG A 205 2.25 8.89 -15.95
CA ARG A 205 3.00 7.97 -16.84
C ARG A 205 3.77 6.89 -16.10
N GLY A 206 3.20 6.39 -14.99
CA GLY A 206 3.85 5.40 -14.13
C GLY A 206 4.93 5.95 -13.17
N GLU A 207 5.22 7.25 -13.22
CA GLU A 207 6.09 7.93 -12.26
C GLU A 207 5.29 8.36 -11.03
N VAL A 208 5.80 8.11 -9.84
CA VAL A 208 5.19 8.52 -8.58
C VAL A 208 5.67 9.92 -8.23
N LEU A 209 4.75 10.88 -8.11
CA LEU A 209 5.01 12.27 -7.75
C LEU A 209 4.73 12.56 -6.27
N LEU A 210 3.83 11.80 -5.66
CA LEU A 210 3.54 11.79 -4.22
C LEU A 210 3.23 10.37 -3.80
N HIS A 211 3.67 9.99 -2.62
CA HIS A 211 3.22 8.79 -1.91
C HIS A 211 3.18 9.09 -0.43
N ARG A 212 2.02 9.00 0.18
CA ARG A 212 1.83 9.27 1.60
C ARG A 212 0.92 8.21 2.21
N THR A 213 1.42 7.54 3.23
CA THR A 213 0.67 6.55 4.00
C THR A 213 0.37 7.10 5.38
N LEU A 214 -0.90 7.09 5.76
CA LEU A 214 -1.40 7.35 7.09
C LEU A 214 -1.70 6.00 7.75
N ASP A 215 -1.07 5.76 8.88
CA ASP A 215 -1.23 4.55 9.68
C ASP A 215 -2.39 4.74 10.67
N LEU A 216 -3.47 3.98 10.48
CA LEU A 216 -4.69 4.05 11.29
C LEU A 216 -4.59 3.23 12.59
N ALA A 217 -3.63 2.32 12.67
CA ALA A 217 -3.42 1.50 13.88
C ALA A 217 -2.87 2.31 15.06
N ARG A 218 -2.36 3.52 14.81
CA ARG A 218 -1.81 4.43 15.84
C ARG A 218 -2.85 5.23 16.62
N VAL A 219 -4.12 5.04 16.36
CA VAL A 219 -5.17 5.67 17.16
C VAL A 219 -5.26 4.99 18.52
N VAL A 220 -4.27 5.26 19.32
CA VAL A 220 -4.28 4.94 20.75
C VAL A 220 -5.26 5.89 21.42
N ARG A 221 -6.20 5.34 22.20
CA ARG A 221 -6.92 6.10 23.23
C ARG A 221 -5.96 7.08 23.89
N VAL A 222 -6.13 8.35 23.65
CA VAL A 222 -5.58 9.36 24.51
C VAL A 222 -6.49 9.36 25.74
N GLU A 223 -6.20 8.53 26.72
CA GLU A 223 -6.72 8.71 28.06
C GLU A 223 -6.09 10.02 28.56
N ILE A 224 -6.83 11.11 28.48
CA ILE A 224 -6.46 12.35 29.15
C ILE A 224 -6.60 12.04 30.63
N PRO A 225 -5.51 12.00 31.41
CA PRO A 225 -5.63 11.83 32.85
C PRO A 225 -6.41 13.03 33.38
N VAL A 226 -7.60 12.80 33.90
CA VAL A 226 -8.31 13.77 34.70
C VAL A 226 -7.49 13.85 35.98
N ASN A 227 -6.63 14.86 36.11
CA ASN A 227 -6.00 15.22 37.36
C ASN A 227 -7.10 15.64 38.33
N ALA A 228 -7.56 14.70 39.11
CA ALA A 228 -8.38 14.94 40.27
C ALA A 228 -7.47 15.35 41.43
N GLU A 229 -7.01 16.59 41.43
CA GLU A 229 -6.53 17.28 42.64
C GLU A 229 -6.71 18.79 42.47
N SER A 230 -7.93 19.25 42.75
CA SER A 230 -8.15 20.57 43.36
C SER A 230 -9.37 20.45 44.26
N GLU A 231 -9.09 20.40 45.53
CA GLU A 231 -10.09 20.54 46.60
C GLU A 231 -10.79 21.90 46.46
N GLY A 232 -12.13 21.90 46.32
CA GLY A 232 -12.95 22.99 46.73
C GLY A 232 -13.73 23.79 45.69
N GLU A 233 -14.33 23.20 44.64
CA GLU A 233 -15.44 23.85 43.96
C GLU A 233 -16.42 22.79 43.39
N ALA A 234 -17.72 23.10 43.45
CA ALA A 234 -18.78 22.19 43.03
C ALA A 234 -18.56 21.74 41.59
N PRO A 235 -18.79 20.45 41.27
CA PRO A 235 -18.52 19.93 39.93
C PRO A 235 -19.42 20.61 38.89
N ALA A 236 -18.78 21.28 37.95
CA ALA A 236 -19.47 21.70 36.70
C ALA A 236 -20.07 20.48 36.03
N PRO A 237 -21.23 20.59 35.36
CA PRO A 237 -21.85 19.46 34.70
C PRO A 237 -20.87 18.87 33.70
N LEU A 238 -20.57 17.57 33.87
CA LEU A 238 -19.76 16.79 32.91
C LEU A 238 -20.39 16.92 31.54
N VAL A 239 -19.78 17.70 30.66
CA VAL A 239 -20.09 17.64 29.24
C VAL A 239 -19.72 16.23 28.81
N PRO A 240 -20.65 15.44 28.29
CA PRO A 240 -20.31 14.10 27.82
C PRO A 240 -19.26 14.24 26.73
N TYR A 241 -18.03 13.80 27.01
CA TYR A 241 -17.01 13.64 25.98
C TYR A 241 -17.58 12.61 24.99
N THR A 242 -17.89 13.06 23.79
CA THR A 242 -18.25 12.16 22.70
C THR A 242 -17.00 11.33 22.43
N THR A 243 -16.98 10.11 22.89
CA THR A 243 -15.98 9.13 22.49
C THR A 243 -16.26 8.89 21.01
N LEU A 244 -15.46 9.50 20.13
CA LEU A 244 -15.53 9.18 18.71
C LEU A 244 -15.33 7.66 18.60
N GLU A 245 -16.29 6.98 18.02
CA GLU A 245 -16.10 5.58 17.72
C GLU A 245 -14.91 5.43 16.76
N LYS A 246 -14.25 4.29 16.79
CA LYS A 246 -13.09 4.04 15.90
C LYS A 246 -13.44 4.28 14.43
N SER A 247 -14.69 3.99 14.04
CA SER A 247 -15.24 4.25 12.70
C SER A 247 -15.21 5.73 12.33
N ASP A 248 -15.69 6.62 13.23
CA ASP A 248 -15.78 8.06 12.97
C ASP A 248 -14.39 8.70 12.86
N PHE A 249 -13.44 8.21 13.67
CA PHE A 249 -12.06 8.67 13.59
C PHE A 249 -11.44 8.30 12.23
N VAL A 250 -11.59 7.06 11.78
CA VAL A 250 -11.06 6.62 10.49
C VAL A 250 -11.69 7.41 9.34
N ALA A 251 -12.98 7.74 9.42
CA ALA A 251 -13.67 8.57 8.45
C ALA A 251 -13.05 9.98 8.34
N VAL A 252 -12.81 10.63 9.49
CA VAL A 252 -12.19 11.95 9.55
C VAL A 252 -10.77 11.92 8.97
N GLU A 253 -9.96 10.93 9.34
CA GLU A 253 -8.59 10.78 8.83
C GLU A 253 -8.58 10.51 7.31
N MET A 254 -9.52 9.73 6.81
CA MET A 254 -9.67 9.47 5.38
C MET A 254 -10.02 10.74 4.61
N GLN A 255 -11.01 11.47 5.07
CA GLN A 255 -11.42 12.75 4.48
C GLN A 255 -10.25 13.74 4.46
N GLN A 256 -9.52 13.85 5.58
CA GLN A 256 -8.35 14.72 5.67
C GLN A 256 -7.23 14.26 4.71
N ALA A 257 -6.95 12.97 4.63
CA ALA A 257 -5.91 12.44 3.74
C ALA A 257 -6.22 12.74 2.26
N ILE A 258 -7.47 12.58 1.84
CA ILE A 258 -7.92 12.86 0.47
C ILE A 258 -7.84 14.38 0.18
N THR A 259 -8.34 15.21 1.10
CA THR A 259 -8.32 16.69 0.95
C THR A 259 -6.88 17.21 0.85
N VAL A 260 -5.99 16.74 1.72
CA VAL A 260 -4.57 17.16 1.69
C VAL A 260 -3.88 16.70 0.41
N ALA A 261 -4.19 15.51 -0.09
CA ALA A 261 -3.60 15.02 -1.32
C ALA A 261 -4.12 15.80 -2.55
N ALA A 262 -5.39 16.18 -2.57
CA ALA A 262 -5.97 17.00 -3.62
C ALA A 262 -5.37 18.42 -3.63
N ALA A 263 -5.20 19.04 -2.45
CA ALA A 263 -4.55 20.34 -2.32
C ALA A 263 -3.08 20.29 -2.78
N TYR A 264 -2.33 19.26 -2.38
CA TYR A 264 -0.95 19.05 -2.82
C TYR A 264 -0.86 18.85 -4.34
N PHE A 265 -1.83 18.16 -4.94
CA PHE A 265 -1.91 17.98 -6.39
C PHE A 265 -2.03 19.35 -7.09
N GLU A 266 -2.94 20.21 -6.60
CA GLU A 266 -3.15 21.55 -7.14
C GLU A 266 -1.92 22.44 -6.97
N ASP A 267 -1.33 22.47 -5.77
CA ASP A 267 -0.14 23.28 -5.48
C ASP A 267 1.07 22.86 -6.32
N SER A 268 1.25 21.55 -6.55
CA SER A 268 2.41 21.00 -7.24
C SER A 268 2.31 21.07 -8.76
N LEU A 269 1.09 21.01 -9.32
CA LEU A 269 0.85 20.89 -10.76
C LEU A 269 0.19 22.13 -11.38
N GLY A 270 -0.31 23.06 -10.55
CA GLY A 270 -0.98 24.29 -10.97
C GLY A 270 -2.42 24.11 -11.44
N PHE A 271 -3.00 22.93 -11.23
CA PHE A 271 -4.42 22.62 -11.48
C PHE A 271 -4.88 21.50 -10.57
N GLY A 272 -6.16 21.52 -10.19
CA GLY A 272 -6.75 20.50 -9.32
C GLY A 272 -7.01 19.16 -10.01
N PRO A 273 -7.03 18.04 -9.28
CA PRO A 273 -7.47 16.76 -9.82
C PRO A 273 -8.95 16.84 -10.19
N ARG A 274 -9.35 16.22 -11.29
CA ARG A 274 -10.75 16.07 -11.68
C ARG A 274 -11.29 14.71 -11.28
N GLU A 275 -10.43 13.72 -11.28
CA GLU A 275 -10.74 12.32 -11.07
C GLU A 275 -9.84 11.77 -9.95
N ILE A 276 -10.41 10.87 -9.17
CA ILE A 276 -9.69 10.15 -8.14
C ILE A 276 -9.87 8.65 -8.36
N PHE A 277 -8.79 7.92 -8.45
CA PHE A 277 -8.82 6.47 -8.53
C PHE A 277 -8.83 5.86 -7.14
N ILE A 278 -9.72 4.91 -6.91
CA ILE A 278 -9.94 4.33 -5.58
C ILE A 278 -9.70 2.83 -5.62
N ALA A 279 -8.96 2.36 -4.63
CA ALA A 279 -8.68 0.97 -4.32
C ALA A 279 -8.83 0.72 -2.81
N GLY A 280 -8.87 -0.54 -2.42
CA GLY A 280 -8.86 -0.94 -1.00
C GLY A 280 -10.22 -1.38 -0.48
N GLU A 281 -10.23 -1.72 0.79
CA GLU A 281 -11.38 -2.35 1.47
C GLU A 281 -12.50 -1.34 1.80
N ARG A 282 -12.15 -0.05 1.88
CA ARG A 282 -13.08 1.06 2.19
C ARG A 282 -13.31 1.97 0.98
N ASP A 283 -13.35 1.38 -0.20
CA ASP A 283 -13.52 2.10 -1.46
C ASP A 283 -14.83 2.91 -1.54
N ALA A 284 -15.93 2.37 -1.03
CA ALA A 284 -17.22 3.05 -1.00
C ALA A 284 -17.19 4.34 -0.16
N GLU A 285 -16.56 4.28 1.00
CA GLU A 285 -16.41 5.44 1.89
C GLU A 285 -15.47 6.49 1.28
N ALA A 286 -14.32 6.07 0.73
CA ALA A 286 -13.41 6.96 0.03
C ALA A 286 -14.09 7.64 -1.18
N ALA A 287 -14.95 6.92 -1.90
CA ALA A 287 -15.72 7.46 -3.02
C ALA A 287 -16.76 8.50 -2.57
N GLN A 288 -17.35 8.32 -1.40
CA GLN A 288 -18.25 9.32 -0.83
C GLN A 288 -17.52 10.61 -0.51
N PHE A 289 -16.39 10.55 0.21
CA PHE A 289 -15.58 11.73 0.53
C PHE A 289 -15.03 12.44 -0.71
N ALA A 290 -14.65 11.68 -1.73
CA ALA A 290 -14.21 12.28 -3.00
C ALA A 290 -15.29 13.15 -3.62
N LYS A 291 -16.55 12.69 -3.61
CA LYS A 291 -17.70 13.46 -4.13
C LYS A 291 -18.00 14.71 -3.30
N GLU A 292 -17.77 14.67 -1.99
CA GLU A 292 -17.96 15.82 -1.11
C GLU A 292 -17.01 17.00 -1.41
N ILE A 293 -15.89 16.72 -2.09
CA ILE A 293 -14.91 17.71 -2.55
C ILE A 293 -14.89 17.84 -4.08
N ASP A 294 -16.00 17.52 -4.74
CA ASP A 294 -16.19 17.65 -6.18
C ASP A 294 -15.20 16.84 -7.05
N LEU A 295 -14.68 15.71 -6.55
CA LEU A 295 -13.88 14.78 -7.31
C LEU A 295 -14.72 13.60 -7.83
N GLU A 296 -14.50 13.21 -9.09
CA GLU A 296 -15.15 12.04 -9.68
C GLU A 296 -14.42 10.75 -9.29
N PRO A 297 -15.02 9.86 -8.45
CA PRO A 297 -14.39 8.61 -8.08
C PRO A 297 -14.43 7.59 -9.22
N LYS A 298 -13.29 7.00 -9.53
CA LYS A 298 -13.12 5.94 -10.54
C LYS A 298 -12.47 4.70 -9.92
N PRO A 299 -12.89 3.49 -10.34
CA PRO A 299 -12.18 2.28 -9.96
C PRO A 299 -10.82 2.23 -10.67
N VAL A 300 -9.81 1.68 -9.98
CA VAL A 300 -8.48 1.45 -10.59
C VAL A 300 -8.56 0.45 -11.74
N LEU A 301 -9.43 -0.57 -11.63
CA LEU A 301 -9.62 -1.58 -12.67
C LEU A 301 -10.77 -1.23 -13.60
N ALA A 302 -10.49 -1.21 -14.89
CA ALA A 302 -11.51 -1.26 -15.92
C ALA A 302 -12.16 -2.66 -16.02
N SER A 303 -13.35 -2.73 -16.63
CA SER A 303 -14.05 -4.01 -16.79
C SER A 303 -13.26 -5.01 -17.65
N GLU A 304 -12.48 -4.49 -18.56
CA GLU A 304 -11.63 -5.27 -19.49
C GLU A 304 -10.35 -5.84 -18.87
N ASP A 305 -9.95 -5.39 -17.68
CA ASP A 305 -8.75 -5.88 -17.00
C ASP A 305 -8.88 -7.30 -16.46
N VAL A 306 -10.11 -7.77 -16.33
CA VAL A 306 -10.43 -9.12 -15.87
C VAL A 306 -11.07 -9.89 -17.03
N LEU A 307 -10.56 -11.09 -17.33
CA LEU A 307 -11.19 -11.93 -18.35
C LEU A 307 -12.55 -12.41 -17.87
N ALA A 308 -13.50 -12.56 -18.80
CA ALA A 308 -14.86 -13.02 -18.47
C ALA A 308 -14.90 -14.41 -17.81
N THR A 309 -13.86 -15.21 -18.01
CA THR A 309 -13.67 -16.52 -17.38
C THR A 309 -13.19 -16.44 -15.93
N ALA A 310 -12.67 -15.30 -15.50
CA ALA A 310 -12.30 -15.07 -14.12
C ALA A 310 -13.55 -14.65 -13.34
N THR A 311 -14.48 -15.59 -13.20
CA THR A 311 -15.68 -15.40 -12.37
C THR A 311 -15.28 -15.31 -10.92
N SER A 312 -15.08 -14.10 -10.41
CA SER A 312 -14.85 -13.89 -9.00
C SER A 312 -15.95 -13.01 -8.41
N GLN A 313 -16.42 -13.40 -7.27
CA GLN A 313 -17.26 -12.57 -6.41
C GLN A 313 -16.44 -11.50 -5.67
N VAL A 314 -15.14 -11.34 -6.03
CA VAL A 314 -14.22 -10.41 -5.39
C VAL A 314 -14.53 -8.99 -5.86
N PRO A 315 -14.76 -8.03 -4.95
CA PRO A 315 -14.94 -6.64 -5.32
C PRO A 315 -13.71 -6.11 -6.09
N ARG A 316 -13.95 -5.29 -7.12
CA ARG A 316 -12.87 -4.79 -8.00
C ARG A 316 -11.80 -3.99 -7.25
N ALA A 317 -12.19 -3.27 -6.22
CA ALA A 317 -11.27 -2.49 -5.40
C ALA A 317 -10.18 -3.33 -4.73
N TYR A 318 -10.44 -4.62 -4.48
CA TYR A 318 -9.47 -5.59 -3.94
C TYR A 318 -8.50 -6.12 -4.99
N LEU A 319 -8.77 -5.88 -6.28
CA LEU A 319 -7.95 -6.40 -7.37
C LEU A 319 -6.89 -5.41 -7.88
N ALA A 320 -6.89 -4.17 -7.37
CA ALA A 320 -6.00 -3.11 -7.85
C ALA A 320 -4.52 -3.50 -7.74
N GLY A 321 -4.09 -3.97 -6.56
CA GLY A 321 -2.72 -4.39 -6.31
C GLY A 321 -2.32 -5.58 -7.17
N VAL A 322 -3.12 -6.67 -7.18
CA VAL A 322 -2.80 -7.86 -7.97
C VAL A 322 -2.79 -7.57 -9.47
N ARG A 323 -3.69 -6.70 -9.97
CA ARG A 323 -3.68 -6.28 -11.38
C ARG A 323 -2.44 -5.47 -11.72
N GLY A 324 -2.10 -4.50 -10.89
CA GLY A 324 -0.94 -3.65 -11.14
C GLY A 324 0.37 -4.42 -11.07
N ALA A 325 0.51 -5.34 -10.13
CA ALA A 325 1.72 -6.19 -10.04
C ALA A 325 1.92 -7.11 -11.25
N THR A 326 0.87 -7.40 -12.03
CA THR A 326 0.96 -8.18 -13.28
C THR A 326 1.25 -7.33 -14.52
N SER A 327 1.24 -6.00 -14.40
CA SER A 327 1.42 -5.07 -15.52
C SER A 327 2.88 -4.80 -15.88
N PHE A 328 3.81 -5.19 -15.04
CA PHE A 328 5.27 -4.97 -15.21
C PHE A 328 5.97 -6.11 -15.90
#